data_515003d8b8a255245939b185e3523b20
#
_entry.id   515003d8b8a255245939b185e3523b20
#
_cell.length_a   1.000
_cell.length_b   1.000
_cell.length_c   1.000
_cell.angle_alpha   90.00
_cell.angle_beta   90.00
_cell.angle_gamma   90.00
#
_symmetry.space_group_name_H-M   'P 1'
#
loop_
_entity.id
_entity.type
_entity.pdbx_description
1 polymer ?
#
loop_
_entity_poly.entity_id
_entity_poly.type
_entity_poly.pdbx_seq_one_letter_code
_entity_poly.pdbx_strand_id
1 'polypeptide(L)'
;LPEHVYRMLADTAGIGNTAITGDKLTAMPQIEEVPDKTAFPFGQAHTGYTLSANLGFDHEAATGGALPSDLVPSRIAPDALVGPAWPAIYAALGSVYVNGFPVIEGLLNAVHLDHLIELEVSEDELLKHTGERIELTSWADDYFESASGRVVTIHVTHTAQDGTLLANETERFAIRGRAYSDALPPEAPDYGGIEAEIESTPRRLLRRVKVVAPHEMTAFARTSGDFNPIHTSHRGAAVSGLAAPLVHGMWLSATAQYAVQALDEKGAHYEIAGWTYNMYGMVQLDDEVEISIERVGRVAHAGMVLEVTSRIDGNIVSRGTAIVRAPKSAFVYPGQGIQKQGMVLDERAKSPAAREVWERADKVTREKLGFSILAVVRDNPKELTANGVTYRHPEGLLNLTQFTQVALATVAFAQTARLREAGADIWPAYFAGHSLGEYNALSSFAGVIPLETVLELVFHRGSTMHHLIPRDEKGRSNYRMGALRPNQFGVGDDGVREYVESVSKASGEFLQI
;
A
#
# COMPACT_ATOMS: atom_id res chain seq x y z
N LEU A 1 5.37 -13.70 -37.01
CA LEU A 1 4.14 -14.42 -36.61
C LEU A 1 3.30 -13.62 -35.59
N PRO A 2 3.86 -13.11 -34.47
CA PRO A 2 3.08 -12.39 -33.46
C PRO A 2 2.30 -11.20 -34.02
N GLU A 3 2.93 -10.38 -34.86
CA GLU A 3 2.28 -9.24 -35.50
C GLU A 3 1.09 -9.64 -36.37
N HIS A 4 1.23 -10.74 -37.13
CA HIS A 4 0.14 -11.22 -37.98
C HIS A 4 -1.02 -11.78 -37.17
N VAL A 5 -0.73 -12.49 -36.06
CA VAL A 5 -1.77 -12.98 -35.14
C VAL A 5 -2.50 -11.80 -34.50
N TYR A 6 -1.77 -10.80 -34.03
CA TYR A 6 -2.33 -9.63 -33.40
C TYR A 6 -3.23 -8.83 -34.35
N ARG A 7 -2.80 -8.62 -35.60
CA ARG A 7 -3.62 -8.01 -36.65
C ARG A 7 -4.88 -8.81 -36.94
N MET A 8 -4.74 -10.13 -37.06
CA MET A 8 -5.88 -11.00 -37.32
C MET A 8 -6.91 -10.93 -36.18
N LEU A 9 -6.46 -10.88 -34.93
CA LEU A 9 -7.36 -10.73 -33.77
C LEU A 9 -8.11 -9.40 -33.82
N ALA A 10 -7.40 -8.30 -34.09
CA ALA A 10 -8.00 -6.98 -34.18
C ALA A 10 -9.05 -6.89 -35.31
N ASP A 11 -8.72 -7.47 -36.48
CA ASP A 11 -9.64 -7.53 -37.62
C ASP A 11 -10.87 -8.40 -37.32
N THR A 12 -10.68 -9.54 -36.68
CA THR A 12 -11.76 -10.47 -36.30
C THR A 12 -12.68 -9.84 -35.25
N ALA A 13 -12.11 -9.08 -34.32
CA ALA A 13 -12.88 -8.36 -33.32
C ALA A 13 -13.72 -7.22 -33.89
N GLY A 14 -13.46 -6.81 -35.14
CA GLY A 14 -14.15 -5.67 -35.78
C GLY A 14 -13.82 -4.31 -35.12
N ILE A 15 -12.78 -4.27 -34.30
CA ILE A 15 -12.31 -3.05 -33.62
C ILE A 15 -11.64 -2.10 -34.60
N GLY A 16 -11.05 -2.65 -35.65
CA GLY A 16 -10.59 -1.88 -36.77
C GLY A 16 -11.60 -1.94 -37.89
N ASN A 17 -12.31 -0.87 -38.14
CA ASN A 17 -12.68 -0.66 -39.51
C ASN A 17 -11.35 -0.46 -40.29
N THR A 18 -11.39 -0.57 -41.59
CA THR A 18 -10.20 -0.44 -42.46
C THR A 18 -9.35 0.80 -42.19
N ALA A 19 -9.93 1.89 -41.67
CA ALA A 19 -9.21 3.09 -41.28
C ALA A 19 -8.47 2.98 -39.94
N ILE A 20 -8.85 2.04 -39.08
CA ILE A 20 -8.22 1.83 -37.78
C ILE A 20 -7.19 0.69 -37.85
N THR A 21 -7.49 -0.41 -38.53
CA THR A 21 -6.65 -1.60 -38.59
C THR A 21 -5.40 -1.44 -39.44
N GLY A 22 -5.50 -0.78 -40.59
CA GLY A 22 -4.36 -0.63 -41.49
C GLY A 22 -3.26 0.24 -40.87
N ASP A 23 -3.59 1.51 -40.65
CA ASP A 23 -2.58 2.52 -40.31
C ASP A 23 -2.20 2.54 -38.84
N LYS A 24 -3.14 2.27 -37.92
CA LYS A 24 -2.83 2.29 -36.48
C LYS A 24 -2.12 1.05 -36.00
N LEU A 25 -2.36 -0.12 -36.59
CA LEU A 25 -1.57 -1.31 -36.27
C LEU A 25 -0.16 -1.26 -36.88
N THR A 26 0.04 -0.49 -37.94
CA THR A 26 1.39 -0.23 -38.48
C THR A 26 2.18 0.76 -37.63
N ALA A 27 1.50 1.56 -36.83
CA ALA A 27 2.14 2.47 -35.85
C ALA A 27 2.44 1.83 -34.50
N MET A 28 2.08 0.54 -34.29
CA MET A 28 2.42 -0.19 -33.08
C MET A 28 3.93 -0.40 -33.00
N PRO A 29 4.48 -0.46 -31.77
CA PRO A 29 5.87 -0.81 -31.57
C PRO A 29 6.22 -2.11 -32.29
N GLN A 30 7.28 -2.11 -33.06
CA GLN A 30 7.75 -3.32 -33.74
C GLN A 30 8.64 -4.12 -32.82
N ILE A 31 8.57 -5.43 -32.92
CA ILE A 31 9.49 -6.33 -32.24
C ILE A 31 10.83 -6.24 -32.96
N GLU A 32 11.84 -5.77 -32.26
CA GLU A 32 13.17 -5.51 -32.80
C GLU A 32 13.98 -6.79 -32.96
N GLU A 33 13.72 -7.77 -32.09
CA GLU A 33 14.39 -9.06 -32.12
C GLU A 33 13.37 -10.19 -31.97
N VAL A 34 13.57 -11.25 -32.69
CA VAL A 34 12.74 -12.46 -32.59
C VAL A 34 13.46 -13.49 -31.75
N PRO A 35 12.81 -14.07 -30.73
CA PRO A 35 13.42 -15.09 -29.89
C PRO A 35 13.93 -16.31 -30.67
N ASP A 36 15.03 -16.88 -30.19
CA ASP A 36 15.46 -18.18 -30.62
C ASP A 36 14.42 -19.23 -30.17
N LYS A 37 13.92 -19.98 -31.13
CA LYS A 37 12.86 -20.99 -30.93
C LYS A 37 13.38 -22.38 -30.62
N THR A 38 14.67 -22.55 -30.42
CA THR A 38 15.32 -23.86 -30.32
C THR A 38 15.66 -24.29 -28.89
N ALA A 39 15.70 -23.36 -27.95
CA ALA A 39 16.10 -23.61 -26.57
C ALA A 39 15.10 -23.02 -25.57
N PHE A 40 14.96 -23.64 -24.41
CA PHE A 40 14.21 -23.12 -23.26
C PHE A 40 15.20 -22.55 -22.21
N PRO A 41 15.02 -21.34 -21.70
CA PRO A 41 13.97 -20.37 -22.07
C PRO A 41 14.08 -19.96 -23.54
N PHE A 42 12.94 -19.76 -24.17
CA PHE A 42 12.83 -19.53 -25.62
C PHE A 42 13.30 -18.13 -26.01
N GLY A 43 14.57 -17.80 -25.91
CA GLY A 43 15.14 -16.53 -26.33
C GLY A 43 14.39 -15.28 -25.80
N GLN A 44 14.85 -14.11 -26.20
CA GLN A 44 14.24 -12.85 -25.78
C GLN A 44 13.71 -12.09 -26.99
N ALA A 45 12.55 -11.45 -26.84
CA ALA A 45 12.04 -10.47 -27.78
C ALA A 45 12.22 -9.05 -27.20
N HIS A 46 12.64 -8.14 -28.06
CA HIS A 46 12.83 -6.74 -27.70
C HIS A 46 11.88 -5.87 -28.52
N THR A 47 11.23 -4.94 -27.85
CA THR A 47 10.38 -3.91 -28.44
C THR A 47 10.37 -2.70 -27.53
N GLY A 48 9.46 -1.76 -27.73
CA GLY A 48 9.30 -0.63 -26.83
C GLY A 48 8.12 0.23 -27.22
N TYR A 49 7.76 1.10 -26.31
CA TYR A 49 6.67 2.05 -26.50
C TYR A 49 7.05 3.42 -25.93
N THR A 50 6.36 4.46 -26.36
CA THR A 50 6.50 5.79 -25.73
C THR A 50 5.51 5.89 -24.58
N LEU A 51 5.98 6.16 -23.37
CA LEU A 51 5.11 6.35 -22.20
C LEU A 51 4.29 7.63 -22.38
N SER A 52 3.01 7.45 -22.71
CA SER A 52 2.09 8.56 -22.92
C SER A 52 1.69 9.21 -21.60
N ALA A 53 1.64 10.55 -21.59
CA ALA A 53 1.06 11.31 -20.47
C ALA A 53 -0.42 10.97 -20.21
N ASN A 54 -1.12 10.46 -21.22
CA ASN A 54 -2.54 10.11 -21.12
C ASN A 54 -2.78 8.64 -20.77
N LEU A 55 -1.74 7.80 -20.67
CA LEU A 55 -1.91 6.37 -20.47
C LEU A 55 -2.77 6.05 -19.25
N GLY A 56 -2.43 6.64 -18.09
CA GLY A 56 -3.21 6.46 -16.86
C GLY A 56 -4.64 6.94 -16.99
N PHE A 57 -4.84 8.11 -17.60
CA PHE A 57 -6.18 8.69 -17.80
C PHE A 57 -7.06 7.84 -18.73
N ASP A 58 -6.52 7.41 -19.85
CA ASP A 58 -7.25 6.58 -20.81
C ASP A 58 -7.61 5.22 -20.21
N HIS A 59 -6.68 4.62 -19.45
CA HIS A 59 -6.90 3.36 -18.77
C HIS A 59 -7.92 3.49 -17.63
N GLU A 60 -7.85 4.56 -16.83
CA GLU A 60 -8.84 4.87 -15.80
C GLU A 60 -10.23 5.05 -16.40
N ALA A 61 -10.34 5.78 -17.50
CA ALA A 61 -11.63 5.99 -18.17
C ALA A 61 -12.27 4.67 -18.64
N ALA A 62 -11.45 3.68 -19.04
CA ALA A 62 -11.92 2.38 -19.49
C ALA A 62 -12.24 1.40 -18.35
N THR A 63 -11.74 1.63 -17.13
CA THR A 63 -11.81 0.68 -16.01
C THR A 63 -12.29 1.32 -14.72
N GLY A 64 -11.64 2.37 -14.26
CA GLY A 64 -11.97 3.07 -13.02
C GLY A 64 -13.31 3.79 -13.05
N GLY A 65 -13.80 4.17 -14.23
CA GLY A 65 -15.11 4.80 -14.41
C GLY A 65 -16.31 3.93 -14.01
N ALA A 66 -16.11 2.63 -13.78
CA ALA A 66 -17.14 1.74 -13.22
C ALA A 66 -17.29 1.86 -11.69
N LEU A 67 -16.34 2.52 -11.01
CA LEU A 67 -16.42 2.74 -9.57
C LEU A 67 -17.52 3.75 -9.21
N PRO A 68 -18.08 3.69 -7.98
CA PRO A 68 -18.98 4.72 -7.49
C PRO A 68 -18.35 6.11 -7.58
N SER A 69 -19.16 7.12 -7.87
CA SER A 69 -18.70 8.49 -8.13
C SER A 69 -18.04 9.21 -6.94
N ASP A 70 -18.24 8.70 -5.73
CA ASP A 70 -17.59 9.18 -4.50
C ASP A 70 -16.18 8.59 -4.30
N LEU A 71 -15.81 7.59 -5.09
CA LEU A 71 -14.47 7.05 -5.14
C LEU A 71 -13.73 7.64 -6.34
N VAL A 72 -12.92 8.65 -6.11
CA VAL A 72 -12.10 9.25 -7.17
C VAL A 72 -10.79 8.48 -7.24
N PRO A 73 -10.57 7.65 -8.27
CA PRO A 73 -9.27 7.03 -8.50
C PRO A 73 -8.25 8.14 -8.75
N SER A 74 -7.05 7.95 -8.32
CA SER A 74 -6.00 8.91 -8.58
C SER A 74 -4.86 8.21 -9.29
N ARG A 75 -4.45 8.69 -10.45
CA ARG A 75 -3.21 8.31 -11.08
C ARG A 75 -3.25 7.00 -11.87
N ILE A 76 -2.05 6.49 -12.20
CA ILE A 76 -1.85 5.31 -13.02
C ILE A 76 -1.93 4.03 -12.17
N ALA A 77 -2.80 3.10 -12.55
CA ALA A 77 -2.74 1.75 -12.00
C ALA A 77 -1.64 0.95 -12.70
N PRO A 78 -0.95 0.03 -12.02
CA PRO A 78 0.09 -0.79 -12.63
C PRO A 78 -0.36 -1.49 -13.91
N ASP A 79 -1.58 -2.03 -13.97
CA ASP A 79 -2.14 -2.70 -15.15
C ASP A 79 -2.21 -1.82 -16.42
N ALA A 80 -2.10 -0.49 -16.27
CA ALA A 80 -2.00 0.38 -17.45
C ALA A 80 -0.74 0.12 -18.29
N LEU A 81 0.31 -0.47 -17.69
CA LEU A 81 1.55 -0.81 -18.39
C LEU A 81 1.43 -2.09 -19.22
N VAL A 82 0.48 -2.98 -18.88
CA VAL A 82 0.27 -4.25 -19.60
C VAL A 82 -0.17 -4.02 -21.04
N GLY A 83 -1.02 -3.02 -21.28
CA GLY A 83 -1.50 -2.70 -22.62
C GLY A 83 -0.38 -2.49 -23.65
N PRO A 84 0.56 -1.59 -23.39
CA PRO A 84 1.73 -1.39 -24.24
C PRO A 84 2.66 -2.62 -24.35
N ALA A 85 2.61 -3.53 -23.38
CA ALA A 85 3.44 -4.73 -23.36
C ALA A 85 2.87 -5.89 -24.20
N TRP A 86 1.60 -5.87 -24.61
CA TRP A 86 0.99 -6.94 -25.39
C TRP A 86 1.81 -7.40 -26.61
N PRO A 87 2.41 -6.52 -27.43
CA PRO A 87 3.24 -6.97 -28.55
C PRO A 87 4.44 -7.81 -28.09
N ALA A 88 5.06 -7.48 -26.95
CA ALA A 88 6.15 -8.26 -26.37
C ALA A 88 5.66 -9.60 -25.81
N ILE A 89 4.50 -9.63 -25.14
CA ILE A 89 3.86 -10.83 -24.63
C ILE A 89 3.54 -11.79 -25.79
N TYR A 90 2.94 -11.30 -26.87
CA TYR A 90 2.67 -12.12 -28.05
C TYR A 90 3.94 -12.63 -28.73
N ALA A 91 5.01 -11.85 -28.74
CA ALA A 91 6.29 -12.30 -29.27
C ALA A 91 6.85 -13.48 -28.46
N ALA A 92 6.86 -13.36 -27.14
CA ALA A 92 7.30 -14.41 -26.24
C ALA A 92 6.43 -15.67 -26.37
N LEU A 93 5.10 -15.52 -26.34
CA LEU A 93 4.16 -16.63 -26.53
C LEU A 93 4.33 -17.31 -27.90
N GLY A 94 4.52 -16.52 -28.95
CA GLY A 94 4.75 -17.03 -30.31
C GLY A 94 6.10 -17.74 -30.51
N SER A 95 7.02 -17.59 -29.56
CA SER A 95 8.31 -18.28 -29.57
C SER A 95 8.24 -19.71 -29.03
N VAL A 96 7.16 -20.08 -28.34
CA VAL A 96 7.03 -21.38 -27.67
C VAL A 96 6.56 -22.45 -28.66
N TYR A 97 7.38 -23.49 -28.85
CA TYR A 97 7.09 -24.66 -29.68
C TYR A 97 7.22 -25.92 -28.84
N VAL A 98 6.23 -26.81 -28.98
CA VAL A 98 6.23 -28.11 -28.32
C VAL A 98 5.99 -29.17 -29.39
N ASN A 99 6.86 -30.18 -29.48
CA ASN A 99 6.83 -31.24 -30.51
C ASN A 99 6.70 -30.71 -31.94
N GLY A 100 7.33 -29.55 -32.22
CA GLY A 100 7.32 -28.91 -33.53
C GLY A 100 6.06 -28.09 -33.86
N PHE A 101 5.13 -27.93 -32.89
CA PHE A 101 3.91 -27.15 -33.04
C PHE A 101 3.97 -25.86 -32.20
N PRO A 102 3.58 -24.72 -32.76
CA PRO A 102 3.52 -23.48 -31.98
C PRO A 102 2.39 -23.54 -30.94
N VAL A 103 2.69 -23.22 -29.70
CA VAL A 103 1.69 -23.23 -28.62
C VAL A 103 0.58 -22.22 -28.89
N ILE A 104 0.93 -21.10 -29.53
CA ILE A 104 0.00 -20.04 -29.90
C ILE A 104 -1.12 -20.46 -30.88
N GLU A 105 -1.06 -21.63 -31.48
CA GLU A 105 -2.09 -22.10 -32.43
C GLU A 105 -3.51 -22.19 -31.83
N GLY A 106 -3.63 -22.27 -30.53
CA GLY A 106 -4.90 -22.29 -29.79
C GLY A 106 -5.33 -20.95 -29.18
N LEU A 107 -4.76 -19.84 -29.60
CA LEU A 107 -4.89 -18.54 -28.94
C LEU A 107 -6.34 -18.06 -28.77
N LEU A 108 -7.26 -18.35 -29.71
CA LEU A 108 -8.69 -18.01 -29.56
C LEU A 108 -9.36 -18.69 -28.35
N ASN A 109 -8.80 -19.79 -27.87
CA ASN A 109 -9.24 -20.51 -26.68
C ASN A 109 -8.29 -20.32 -25.50
N ALA A 110 -7.42 -19.30 -25.57
CA ALA A 110 -6.56 -18.96 -24.45
C ALA A 110 -7.36 -18.37 -23.31
N VAL A 111 -6.98 -18.76 -22.10
CA VAL A 111 -7.50 -18.19 -20.85
C VAL A 111 -6.32 -17.56 -20.15
N HIS A 112 -6.45 -16.30 -19.76
CA HIS A 112 -5.53 -15.65 -18.86
C HIS A 112 -5.80 -16.20 -17.45
N LEU A 113 -4.84 -16.93 -16.89
CA LEU A 113 -5.00 -17.57 -15.58
C LEU A 113 -4.73 -16.59 -14.46
N ASP A 114 -3.60 -15.95 -14.54
CA ASP A 114 -3.15 -15.00 -13.54
C ASP A 114 -2.08 -14.06 -14.10
N HIS A 115 -1.87 -13.01 -13.35
CA HIS A 115 -1.04 -11.87 -13.69
C HIS A 115 -0.35 -11.35 -12.43
N LEU A 116 0.90 -10.98 -12.56
CA LEU A 116 1.68 -10.30 -11.54
C LEU A 116 2.38 -9.11 -12.16
N ILE A 117 2.32 -7.96 -11.49
CA ILE A 117 3.12 -6.79 -11.85
C ILE A 117 3.71 -6.14 -10.60
N GLU A 118 5.00 -5.83 -10.66
CA GLU A 118 5.74 -5.13 -9.62
C GLU A 118 6.32 -3.84 -10.17
N LEU A 119 6.03 -2.73 -9.49
CA LEU A 119 6.64 -1.44 -9.81
C LEU A 119 7.93 -1.28 -9.00
N GLU A 120 9.05 -1.25 -9.69
CA GLU A 120 10.37 -1.08 -9.10
C GLU A 120 10.63 0.37 -8.64
N VAL A 121 9.84 1.30 -9.17
CA VAL A 121 9.89 2.73 -8.84
C VAL A 121 8.56 3.20 -8.27
N SER A 122 8.56 4.37 -7.64
CA SER A 122 7.31 5.01 -7.24
C SER A 122 6.53 5.51 -8.46
N GLU A 123 5.23 5.70 -8.31
CA GLU A 123 4.39 6.28 -9.35
C GLU A 123 4.89 7.69 -9.77
N ASP A 124 5.32 8.51 -8.81
CA ASP A 124 5.90 9.81 -9.10
C ASP A 124 7.20 9.71 -9.92
N GLU A 125 8.00 8.66 -9.71
CA GLU A 125 9.20 8.41 -10.51
C GLU A 125 8.84 7.91 -11.90
N LEU A 126 7.92 6.94 -12.00
CA LEU A 126 7.40 6.44 -13.29
C LEU A 126 6.92 7.60 -14.18
N LEU A 127 6.18 8.55 -13.62
CA LEU A 127 5.63 9.68 -14.37
C LEU A 127 6.70 10.65 -14.89
N LYS A 128 7.92 10.66 -14.33
CA LYS A 128 9.02 11.49 -14.86
C LYS A 128 9.52 11.00 -16.22
N HIS A 129 9.32 9.72 -16.52
CA HIS A 129 9.68 9.13 -17.82
C HIS A 129 8.60 9.34 -18.91
N THR A 130 7.58 10.16 -18.63
CA THR A 130 6.55 10.52 -19.61
C THR A 130 7.17 11.18 -20.85
N GLY A 131 6.81 10.68 -22.03
CA GLY A 131 7.37 11.11 -23.31
C GLY A 131 8.65 10.37 -23.72
N GLU A 132 9.24 9.58 -22.85
CA GLU A 132 10.39 8.74 -23.16
C GLU A 132 9.96 7.42 -23.82
N ARG A 133 10.87 6.85 -24.59
CA ARG A 133 10.74 5.48 -25.07
C ARG A 133 11.11 4.52 -23.93
N ILE A 134 10.20 3.63 -23.60
CA ILE A 134 10.43 2.53 -22.64
C ILE A 134 10.74 1.29 -23.44
N GLU A 135 11.86 0.65 -23.12
CA GLU A 135 12.29 -0.60 -23.74
C GLU A 135 11.65 -1.78 -23.02
N LEU A 136 11.15 -2.73 -23.79
CA LEU A 136 10.55 -3.97 -23.32
C LEU A 136 11.43 -5.15 -23.71
N THR A 137 11.73 -6.00 -22.73
CA THR A 137 12.31 -7.31 -22.96
C THR A 137 11.36 -8.38 -22.46
N SER A 138 10.99 -9.34 -23.31
CA SER A 138 10.06 -10.40 -22.96
C SER A 138 10.63 -11.78 -23.27
N TRP A 139 10.27 -12.76 -22.46
CA TRP A 139 10.64 -14.16 -22.67
C TRP A 139 9.61 -15.10 -22.04
N ALA A 140 9.50 -16.32 -22.59
CA ALA A 140 8.78 -17.41 -21.95
C ALA A 140 9.80 -18.30 -21.23
N ASP A 141 9.61 -18.55 -19.95
CA ASP A 141 10.56 -19.32 -19.14
C ASP A 141 10.01 -20.62 -18.58
N ASP A 142 8.70 -20.82 -18.64
CA ASP A 142 8.07 -22.06 -18.20
C ASP A 142 6.94 -22.49 -19.13
N TYR A 143 6.81 -23.82 -19.26
CA TYR A 143 5.73 -24.47 -19.97
C TYR A 143 5.35 -25.77 -19.26
N PHE A 144 4.06 -25.98 -19.05
CA PHE A 144 3.54 -27.27 -18.60
C PHE A 144 2.13 -27.50 -19.13
N GLU A 145 1.72 -28.77 -19.16
CA GLU A 145 0.38 -29.19 -19.57
C GLU A 145 -0.49 -29.43 -18.34
N SER A 146 -1.74 -29.01 -18.39
CA SER A 146 -2.74 -29.23 -17.37
C SER A 146 -4.12 -29.41 -17.96
N ALA A 147 -5.10 -29.76 -17.13
CA ALA A 147 -6.50 -29.78 -17.53
C ALA A 147 -7.03 -28.37 -17.87
N SER A 148 -6.40 -27.31 -17.36
CA SER A 148 -6.69 -25.93 -17.74
C SER A 148 -6.26 -25.61 -19.18
N GLY A 149 -5.27 -26.32 -19.71
CA GLY A 149 -4.68 -26.15 -21.03
C GLY A 149 -3.15 -26.27 -21.00
N ARG A 150 -2.51 -25.86 -22.08
CA ARG A 150 -1.05 -25.71 -22.18
C ARG A 150 -0.69 -24.37 -21.53
N VAL A 151 -0.08 -24.43 -20.36
CA VAL A 151 0.24 -23.23 -19.57
C VAL A 151 1.62 -22.72 -19.96
N VAL A 152 1.70 -21.44 -20.28
CA VAL A 152 2.94 -20.73 -20.58
C VAL A 152 3.08 -19.57 -19.61
N THR A 153 4.27 -19.45 -19.01
CA THR A 153 4.66 -18.31 -18.18
C THR A 153 5.53 -17.37 -19.00
N ILE A 154 5.16 -16.10 -19.03
CA ILE A 154 5.82 -15.06 -19.79
C ILE A 154 6.24 -13.95 -18.83
N HIS A 155 7.48 -13.51 -18.94
CA HIS A 155 7.98 -12.33 -18.24
C HIS A 155 8.18 -11.19 -19.19
N VAL A 156 7.96 -9.96 -18.67
CA VAL A 156 8.27 -8.71 -19.38
C VAL A 156 8.92 -7.74 -18.41
N THR A 157 10.01 -7.12 -18.84
CA THR A 157 10.64 -6.00 -18.11
C THR A 157 10.42 -4.70 -18.85
N HIS A 158 10.15 -3.63 -18.11
CA HIS A 158 10.03 -2.26 -18.60
C HIS A 158 11.24 -1.46 -18.13
N THR A 159 12.06 -0.99 -19.06
CA THR A 159 13.31 -0.29 -18.75
C THR A 159 13.32 1.09 -19.41
N ALA A 160 13.60 2.13 -18.64
CA ALA A 160 13.77 3.49 -19.17
C ALA A 160 15.09 3.64 -19.95
N GLN A 161 15.22 4.72 -20.72
CA GLN A 161 16.40 4.97 -21.55
C GLN A 161 17.71 5.10 -20.74
N ASP A 162 17.64 5.53 -19.50
CA ASP A 162 18.77 5.63 -18.60
C ASP A 162 19.17 4.29 -17.95
N GLY A 163 18.44 3.20 -18.26
CA GLY A 163 18.65 1.88 -17.69
C GLY A 163 17.88 1.60 -16.41
N THR A 164 17.05 2.54 -15.93
CA THR A 164 16.21 2.33 -14.75
C THR A 164 15.14 1.29 -15.06
N LEU A 165 15.09 0.22 -14.26
CA LEU A 165 14.00 -0.76 -14.30
C LEU A 165 12.76 -0.13 -13.68
N LEU A 166 11.67 -0.05 -14.44
CA LEU A 166 10.43 0.59 -14.01
C LEU A 166 9.41 -0.41 -13.47
N ALA A 167 9.26 -1.55 -14.18
CA ALA A 167 8.31 -2.59 -13.82
C ALA A 167 8.74 -3.97 -14.31
N ASN A 168 8.28 -5.00 -13.60
CA ASN A 168 8.34 -6.40 -13.99
C ASN A 168 6.92 -6.96 -14.08
N GLU A 169 6.62 -7.66 -15.18
CA GLU A 169 5.37 -8.36 -15.38
C GLU A 169 5.60 -9.86 -15.50
N THR A 170 4.66 -10.64 -14.99
CA THR A 170 4.58 -12.09 -15.21
C THR A 170 3.15 -12.44 -15.56
N GLU A 171 2.97 -13.03 -16.74
CA GLU A 171 1.68 -13.38 -17.31
C GLU A 171 1.60 -14.88 -17.56
N ARG A 172 0.53 -15.53 -17.09
CA ARG A 172 0.31 -16.94 -17.38
C ARG A 172 -0.96 -17.17 -18.17
N PHE A 173 -0.80 -17.85 -19.29
CA PHE A 173 -1.89 -18.21 -20.18
C PHE A 173 -2.05 -19.72 -20.25
N ALA A 174 -3.29 -20.21 -20.12
CA ALA A 174 -3.64 -21.57 -20.46
C ALA A 174 -4.26 -21.59 -21.86
N ILE A 175 -3.55 -22.17 -22.82
CA ILE A 175 -4.01 -22.29 -24.20
C ILE A 175 -4.67 -23.66 -24.37
N ARG A 176 -5.98 -23.65 -24.51
CA ARG A 176 -6.81 -24.84 -24.65
C ARG A 176 -6.66 -25.44 -26.04
N GLY A 177 -6.93 -26.73 -26.19
CA GLY A 177 -6.89 -27.44 -27.45
C GLY A 177 -5.99 -28.66 -27.39
N ARG A 178 -4.86 -28.66 -28.17
CA ARG A 178 -3.97 -29.78 -28.23
C ARG A 178 -3.19 -29.98 -26.92
N ALA A 179 -3.23 -31.21 -26.40
CA ALA A 179 -2.34 -31.66 -25.34
C ALA A 179 -1.30 -32.60 -25.94
N TYR A 180 -0.12 -32.62 -25.36
CA TYR A 180 1.02 -33.46 -25.84
C TYR A 180 1.40 -34.53 -24.81
N SER A 181 0.77 -34.56 -23.67
CA SER A 181 0.97 -35.53 -22.60
C SER A 181 -0.30 -36.33 -22.33
N ASP A 182 -0.16 -37.60 -22.02
CA ASP A 182 -1.27 -38.49 -21.67
C ASP A 182 -1.72 -38.34 -20.19
N ALA A 183 -0.85 -37.79 -19.34
CA ALA A 183 -1.12 -37.62 -17.91
C ALA A 183 -1.10 -36.14 -17.54
N LEU A 184 -2.28 -35.53 -17.52
CA LEU A 184 -2.42 -34.13 -17.17
C LEU A 184 -2.77 -33.95 -15.68
N PRO A 185 -2.14 -33.01 -15.00
CA PRO A 185 -2.66 -32.50 -13.70
C PRO A 185 -4.10 -32.02 -13.85
N PRO A 186 -4.94 -32.12 -12.82
CA PRO A 186 -6.36 -31.75 -12.93
C PRO A 186 -6.55 -30.26 -13.26
N GLU A 187 -5.75 -29.38 -12.68
CA GLU A 187 -5.78 -27.94 -12.89
C GLU A 187 -4.38 -27.34 -12.74
N ALA A 188 -4.16 -26.16 -13.31
CA ALA A 188 -2.97 -25.39 -13.05
C ALA A 188 -3.04 -24.80 -11.62
N PRO A 189 -1.97 -24.89 -10.81
CA PRO A 189 -1.91 -24.23 -9.52
C PRO A 189 -1.90 -22.71 -9.70
N ASP A 190 -2.37 -21.97 -8.69
CA ASP A 190 -2.21 -20.52 -8.66
C ASP A 190 -0.72 -20.14 -8.74
N TYR A 191 -0.42 -19.04 -9.41
CA TYR A 191 0.91 -18.44 -9.35
C TYR A 191 1.19 -17.96 -7.92
N GLY A 192 2.38 -18.25 -7.41
CA GLY A 192 2.71 -18.05 -6.00
C GLY A 192 2.65 -16.60 -5.50
N GLY A 193 2.60 -15.64 -6.42
CA GLY A 193 2.50 -14.22 -6.10
C GLY A 193 3.85 -13.55 -5.87
N ILE A 194 3.80 -12.37 -5.29
CA ILE A 194 4.96 -11.51 -5.07
C ILE A 194 5.89 -12.15 -4.03
N GLU A 195 7.17 -12.24 -4.33
CA GLU A 195 8.19 -12.72 -3.39
C GLU A 195 8.48 -11.63 -2.34
N ALA A 196 7.88 -11.75 -1.16
CA ALA A 196 8.11 -10.85 -0.04
C ALA A 196 7.92 -11.57 1.29
N GLU A 197 8.68 -11.16 2.30
CA GLU A 197 8.44 -11.60 3.68
C GLU A 197 7.22 -10.88 4.24
N ILE A 198 6.08 -11.58 4.25
CA ILE A 198 4.80 -11.04 4.72
C ILE A 198 4.60 -11.41 6.19
N GLU A 199 4.51 -10.40 7.04
CA GLU A 199 4.04 -10.54 8.41
C GLU A 199 2.52 -10.43 8.45
N SER A 200 1.84 -11.50 8.86
CA SER A 200 0.38 -11.51 8.99
C SER A 200 -0.09 -10.54 10.07
N THR A 201 -1.15 -9.82 9.79
CA THR A 201 -1.80 -8.91 10.74
C THR A 201 -3.28 -9.30 10.90
N PRO A 202 -3.96 -8.87 11.97
CA PRO A 202 -5.40 -9.08 12.09
C PRO A 202 -6.13 -8.57 10.83
N ARG A 203 -6.95 -9.44 10.23
CA ARG A 203 -7.72 -9.11 9.02
C ARG A 203 -8.67 -7.95 9.29
N ARG A 204 -8.67 -6.96 8.41
CA ARG A 204 -9.53 -5.79 8.52
C ARG A 204 -10.08 -5.39 7.15
N LEU A 205 -11.41 -5.37 7.04
CA LEU A 205 -12.08 -4.81 5.87
C LEU A 205 -11.79 -3.29 5.80
N LEU A 206 -11.22 -2.85 4.68
CA LEU A 206 -10.95 -1.45 4.38
C LEU A 206 -12.06 -0.87 3.51
N ARG A 207 -12.48 -1.63 2.47
CA ARG A 207 -13.45 -1.17 1.49
C ARG A 207 -14.25 -2.34 0.92
N ARG A 208 -15.47 -2.06 0.56
CA ARG A 208 -16.34 -2.93 -0.25
C ARG A 208 -17.09 -2.06 -1.23
N VAL A 209 -16.97 -2.37 -2.51
CA VAL A 209 -17.66 -1.65 -3.57
C VAL A 209 -18.39 -2.64 -4.48
N LYS A 210 -19.42 -2.15 -5.16
CA LYS A 210 -20.11 -2.87 -6.22
C LYS A 210 -19.91 -2.09 -7.51
N VAL A 211 -19.54 -2.82 -8.54
CA VAL A 211 -19.35 -2.28 -9.89
C VAL A 211 -20.20 -3.09 -10.86
N VAL A 212 -20.65 -2.45 -11.92
CA VAL A 212 -21.33 -3.14 -13.01
C VAL A 212 -20.35 -3.29 -14.16
N ALA A 213 -20.17 -4.52 -14.62
CA ALA A 213 -19.33 -4.80 -15.78
C ALA A 213 -19.86 -4.07 -17.02
N PRO A 214 -19.00 -3.62 -17.94
CA PRO A 214 -19.41 -2.91 -19.14
C PRO A 214 -20.39 -3.72 -20.00
N HIS A 215 -21.30 -3.03 -20.66
CA HIS A 215 -22.20 -3.63 -21.63
C HIS A 215 -21.47 -4.12 -22.91
N GLU A 216 -20.27 -3.56 -23.17
CA GLU A 216 -19.41 -3.95 -24.28
C GLU A 216 -17.94 -3.64 -23.95
N MET A 217 -17.01 -4.38 -24.53
CA MET A 217 -15.59 -4.32 -24.16
C MET A 217 -14.70 -3.59 -25.17
N THR A 218 -15.26 -2.95 -26.20
CA THR A 218 -14.48 -2.30 -27.27
C THR A 218 -13.57 -1.19 -26.75
N ALA A 219 -14.06 -0.39 -25.80
CA ALA A 219 -13.26 0.69 -25.20
C ALA A 219 -12.03 0.12 -24.48
N PHE A 220 -12.22 -0.90 -23.66
CA PHE A 220 -11.13 -1.54 -22.95
C PHE A 220 -10.16 -2.25 -23.90
N ALA A 221 -10.68 -2.99 -24.91
CA ALA A 221 -9.82 -3.64 -25.90
C ALA A 221 -8.90 -2.65 -26.63
N ARG A 222 -9.41 -1.45 -26.95
CA ARG A 222 -8.58 -0.39 -27.57
C ARG A 222 -7.53 0.19 -26.63
N THR A 223 -7.86 0.31 -25.36
CA THR A 223 -6.94 0.87 -24.36
C THR A 223 -5.90 -0.15 -23.94
N SER A 224 -6.31 -1.40 -23.71
CA SER A 224 -5.41 -2.48 -23.26
C SER A 224 -4.62 -3.12 -24.40
N GLY A 225 -5.07 -3.01 -25.64
CA GLY A 225 -4.48 -3.72 -26.77
C GLY A 225 -4.82 -5.22 -26.82
N ASP A 226 -5.63 -5.72 -25.91
CA ASP A 226 -6.15 -7.09 -25.97
C ASP A 226 -7.34 -7.18 -26.93
N PHE A 227 -7.04 -7.58 -28.16
CA PHE A 227 -8.03 -7.69 -29.23
C PHE A 227 -8.59 -9.11 -29.39
N ASN A 228 -8.50 -9.96 -28.36
CA ASN A 228 -9.11 -11.28 -28.46
C ASN A 228 -10.62 -11.16 -28.69
N PRO A 229 -11.14 -11.65 -29.83
CA PRO A 229 -12.53 -11.41 -30.25
C PRO A 229 -13.58 -12.09 -29.34
N ILE A 230 -13.19 -12.96 -28.43
CA ILE A 230 -14.11 -13.53 -27.43
C ILE A 230 -14.73 -12.44 -26.53
N HIS A 231 -14.11 -11.29 -26.43
CA HIS A 231 -14.54 -10.18 -25.59
C HIS A 231 -15.38 -9.13 -26.33
N THR A 232 -15.26 -9.06 -27.66
CA THR A 232 -15.82 -7.94 -28.43
C THR A 232 -16.78 -8.36 -29.54
N SER A 233 -16.85 -9.68 -29.86
CA SER A 233 -17.60 -10.19 -30.99
C SER A 233 -18.42 -11.42 -30.62
N HIS A 234 -19.74 -11.38 -30.87
CA HIS A 234 -20.61 -12.56 -30.73
C HIS A 234 -20.15 -13.74 -31.59
N ARG A 235 -19.62 -13.44 -32.78
CA ARG A 235 -19.05 -14.48 -33.65
C ARG A 235 -17.78 -15.07 -33.07
N GLY A 236 -16.89 -14.22 -32.52
CA GLY A 236 -15.67 -14.68 -31.84
C GLY A 236 -15.98 -15.55 -30.63
N ALA A 237 -16.93 -15.10 -29.81
CA ALA A 237 -17.41 -15.86 -28.66
C ALA A 237 -17.99 -17.22 -29.08
N ALA A 238 -18.86 -17.25 -30.08
CA ALA A 238 -19.47 -18.50 -30.59
C ALA A 238 -18.44 -19.49 -31.15
N VAL A 239 -17.39 -19.03 -31.83
CA VAL A 239 -16.28 -19.87 -32.31
C VAL A 239 -15.53 -20.53 -31.15
N SER A 240 -15.45 -19.84 -30.02
CA SER A 240 -14.83 -20.35 -28.79
C SER A 240 -15.81 -21.13 -27.88
N GLY A 241 -17.03 -21.39 -28.37
CA GLY A 241 -18.05 -22.15 -27.64
C GLY A 241 -18.77 -21.36 -26.53
N LEU A 242 -18.66 -20.04 -26.56
CA LEU A 242 -19.32 -19.14 -25.63
C LEU A 242 -20.66 -18.64 -26.19
N ALA A 243 -21.63 -18.43 -25.30
CA ALA A 243 -22.97 -17.94 -25.68
C ALA A 243 -22.96 -16.44 -26.04
N ALA A 244 -22.08 -15.68 -25.42
CA ALA A 244 -21.91 -14.24 -25.63
C ALA A 244 -20.47 -13.81 -25.34
N PRO A 245 -20.05 -12.61 -25.75
CA PRO A 245 -18.77 -12.04 -25.35
C PRO A 245 -18.65 -11.95 -23.83
N LEU A 246 -17.42 -12.08 -23.35
CA LEU A 246 -17.06 -12.02 -21.93
C LEU A 246 -16.34 -10.73 -21.61
N VAL A 247 -16.37 -10.33 -20.34
CA VAL A 247 -15.51 -9.27 -19.82
C VAL A 247 -14.04 -9.75 -19.85
N HIS A 248 -13.13 -8.87 -20.23
CA HIS A 248 -11.70 -9.15 -20.09
C HIS A 248 -11.33 -9.37 -18.62
N GLY A 249 -10.58 -10.39 -18.31
CA GLY A 249 -10.07 -10.63 -16.96
C GLY A 249 -9.24 -9.45 -16.44
N MET A 250 -8.42 -8.85 -17.31
CA MET A 250 -7.61 -7.67 -17.00
C MET A 250 -8.44 -6.40 -16.74
N TRP A 251 -9.66 -6.29 -17.29
CA TRP A 251 -10.57 -5.20 -16.93
C TRP A 251 -10.96 -5.28 -15.45
N LEU A 252 -11.27 -6.48 -14.95
CA LEU A 252 -11.63 -6.67 -13.56
C LEU A 252 -10.41 -6.48 -12.64
N SER A 253 -9.23 -6.95 -13.05
CA SER A 253 -7.96 -6.69 -12.36
C SER A 253 -7.71 -5.19 -12.20
N ALA A 254 -7.75 -4.45 -13.31
CA ALA A 254 -7.56 -3.01 -13.31
C ALA A 254 -8.61 -2.25 -12.48
N THR A 255 -9.88 -2.63 -12.60
CA THR A 255 -10.97 -2.05 -11.79
C THR A 255 -10.72 -2.29 -10.28
N ALA A 256 -10.24 -3.48 -9.93
CA ALA A 256 -9.87 -3.80 -8.55
C ALA A 256 -8.65 -2.97 -8.07
N GLN A 257 -7.66 -2.72 -8.92
CA GLN A 257 -6.54 -1.83 -8.60
C GLN A 257 -7.01 -0.40 -8.34
N TYR A 258 -7.86 0.16 -9.19
CA TYR A 258 -8.43 1.49 -8.96
C TYR A 258 -9.28 1.55 -7.69
N ALA A 259 -9.99 0.48 -7.35
CA ALA A 259 -10.70 0.40 -6.07
C ALA A 259 -9.76 0.39 -4.86
N VAL A 260 -8.56 -0.20 -4.99
CA VAL A 260 -7.50 -0.12 -3.97
C VAL A 260 -6.94 1.28 -3.87
N GLN A 261 -6.61 1.90 -5.01
CA GLN A 261 -6.01 3.23 -5.08
C GLN A 261 -6.97 4.38 -4.75
N ALA A 262 -8.27 4.16 -4.82
CA ALA A 262 -9.29 5.19 -4.56
C ALA A 262 -9.07 5.85 -3.20
N LEU A 263 -9.35 7.16 -3.13
CA LEU A 263 -9.18 7.95 -1.91
C LEU A 263 -10.01 7.38 -0.75
N ASP A 264 -9.42 7.34 0.43
CA ASP A 264 -10.15 7.06 1.66
C ASP A 264 -10.90 8.31 2.16
N GLU A 265 -11.67 8.16 3.26
CA GLU A 265 -12.41 9.27 3.88
C GLU A 265 -11.54 10.45 4.32
N LYS A 266 -10.23 10.27 4.40
CA LYS A 266 -9.24 11.28 4.78
C LYS A 266 -8.48 11.86 3.59
N GLY A 267 -8.81 11.43 2.37
CA GLY A 267 -8.15 11.85 1.15
C GLY A 267 -6.78 11.20 0.93
N ALA A 268 -6.44 10.13 1.67
CA ALA A 268 -5.25 9.34 1.39
C ALA A 268 -5.58 8.27 0.34
N HIS A 269 -4.62 7.96 -0.53
CA HIS A 269 -4.69 6.84 -1.46
C HIS A 269 -3.55 5.86 -1.20
N TYR A 270 -3.73 4.63 -1.68
CA TYR A 270 -2.71 3.60 -1.60
C TYR A 270 -2.05 3.41 -2.96
N GLU A 271 -0.77 3.72 -3.04
CA GLU A 271 0.05 3.44 -4.22
C GLU A 271 0.39 1.95 -4.25
N ILE A 272 0.01 1.26 -5.32
CA ILE A 272 0.30 -0.16 -5.51
C ILE A 272 1.74 -0.29 -5.98
N ALA A 273 2.57 -1.02 -5.21
CA ALA A 273 3.93 -1.37 -5.58
C ALA A 273 4.01 -2.75 -6.22
N GLY A 274 3.13 -3.67 -5.82
CA GLY A 274 3.07 -5.02 -6.36
C GLY A 274 1.64 -5.52 -6.36
N TRP A 275 1.28 -6.28 -7.40
CA TRP A 275 -0.04 -6.81 -7.62
C TRP A 275 0.00 -8.21 -8.20
N THR A 276 -0.70 -9.14 -7.57
CA THR A 276 -0.97 -10.47 -8.12
C THR A 276 -2.47 -10.64 -8.26
N TYR A 277 -2.93 -11.20 -9.37
CA TYR A 277 -4.35 -11.39 -9.62
C TYR A 277 -4.62 -12.75 -10.27
N ASN A 278 -5.46 -13.56 -9.63
CA ASN A 278 -5.84 -14.90 -10.09
C ASN A 278 -7.30 -14.87 -10.54
N MET A 279 -7.57 -15.44 -11.71
CA MET A 279 -8.88 -15.43 -12.38
C MET A 279 -9.49 -16.82 -12.31
N TYR A 280 -10.54 -17.00 -11.54
CA TYR A 280 -11.18 -18.30 -11.31
C TYR A 280 -12.48 -18.48 -12.10
N GLY A 281 -13.17 -17.40 -12.41
CA GLY A 281 -14.49 -17.43 -13.02
C GLY A 281 -14.66 -16.42 -14.15
N MET A 282 -15.56 -16.76 -15.07
CA MET A 282 -15.94 -15.88 -16.16
C MET A 282 -16.88 -14.79 -15.63
N VAL A 283 -16.69 -13.56 -16.07
CA VAL A 283 -17.55 -12.43 -15.81
C VAL A 283 -18.30 -12.10 -17.10
N GLN A 284 -19.61 -12.04 -17.04
CA GLN A 284 -20.45 -11.68 -18.17
C GLN A 284 -20.57 -10.16 -18.29
N LEU A 285 -20.90 -9.68 -19.50
CA LEU A 285 -21.27 -8.28 -19.67
C LEU A 285 -22.48 -7.97 -18.77
N ASP A 286 -22.51 -6.77 -18.20
CA ASP A 286 -23.56 -6.29 -17.28
C ASP A 286 -23.62 -6.99 -15.91
N ASP A 287 -22.71 -7.92 -15.59
CA ASP A 287 -22.66 -8.53 -14.25
C ASP A 287 -22.40 -7.49 -13.16
N GLU A 288 -23.10 -7.60 -12.03
CA GLU A 288 -22.78 -6.86 -10.82
C GLU A 288 -21.66 -7.60 -10.06
N VAL A 289 -20.52 -6.97 -9.89
CA VAL A 289 -19.36 -7.54 -9.20
C VAL A 289 -19.15 -6.80 -7.88
N GLU A 290 -19.11 -7.54 -6.78
CA GLU A 290 -18.70 -7.02 -5.48
C GLU A 290 -17.20 -7.19 -5.31
N ILE A 291 -16.46 -6.10 -5.05
CA ILE A 291 -15.03 -6.08 -4.77
C ILE A 291 -14.83 -5.76 -3.30
N SER A 292 -14.19 -6.65 -2.56
CA SER A 292 -13.83 -6.48 -1.14
C SER A 292 -12.32 -6.34 -1.01
N ILE A 293 -11.86 -5.33 -0.27
CA ILE A 293 -10.46 -5.04 -0.01
C ILE A 293 -10.21 -5.16 1.50
N GLU A 294 -9.34 -6.09 1.87
CA GLU A 294 -9.02 -6.38 3.27
C GLU A 294 -7.52 -6.28 3.52
N ARG A 295 -7.12 -5.57 4.56
CA ARG A 295 -5.74 -5.65 5.05
C ARG A 295 -5.54 -7.01 5.71
N VAL A 296 -4.48 -7.73 5.30
CA VAL A 296 -4.17 -9.08 5.79
C VAL A 296 -2.76 -9.20 6.34
N GLY A 297 -1.87 -8.26 6.00
CA GLY A 297 -0.48 -8.31 6.42
C GLY A 297 0.26 -7.01 6.17
N ARG A 298 1.56 -7.07 6.38
CA ARG A 298 2.50 -6.01 6.07
C ARG A 298 3.81 -6.60 5.57
N VAL A 299 4.54 -5.83 4.80
CA VAL A 299 5.94 -6.07 4.43
C VAL A 299 6.78 -5.02 5.16
N ALA A 300 7.84 -5.46 5.84
CA ALA A 300 8.72 -4.54 6.56
C ALA A 300 9.28 -3.46 5.60
N HIS A 301 9.14 -2.20 5.97
CA HIS A 301 9.58 -1.01 5.21
C HIS A 301 8.89 -0.79 3.84
N ALA A 302 8.00 -1.68 3.41
CA ALA A 302 7.36 -1.59 2.09
C ALA A 302 5.88 -1.22 2.14
N GLY A 303 5.20 -1.44 3.26
CA GLY A 303 3.80 -1.06 3.44
C GLY A 303 2.87 -2.21 3.77
N MET A 304 1.59 -2.06 3.45
CA MET A 304 0.55 -3.01 3.78
C MET A 304 0.35 -4.05 2.68
N VAL A 305 -0.07 -5.24 3.09
CA VAL A 305 -0.56 -6.28 2.20
C VAL A 305 -2.08 -6.31 2.26
N LEU A 306 -2.71 -6.13 1.10
CA LEU A 306 -4.15 -6.15 0.94
C LEU A 306 -4.57 -7.37 0.13
N GLU A 307 -5.56 -8.11 0.60
CA GLU A 307 -6.25 -9.12 -0.20
C GLU A 307 -7.48 -8.47 -0.84
N VAL A 308 -7.62 -8.68 -2.15
CA VAL A 308 -8.75 -8.19 -2.94
C VAL A 308 -9.51 -9.38 -3.48
N THR A 309 -10.79 -9.46 -3.19
CA THR A 309 -11.64 -10.56 -3.63
C THR A 309 -12.84 -10.02 -4.40
N SER A 310 -13.03 -10.51 -5.63
CA SER A 310 -14.19 -10.16 -6.45
C SER A 310 -15.21 -11.31 -6.46
N ARG A 311 -16.50 -10.97 -6.31
CA ARG A 311 -17.59 -11.93 -6.24
C ARG A 311 -18.77 -11.55 -7.12
N ILE A 312 -19.41 -12.56 -7.69
CA ILE A 312 -20.70 -12.45 -8.37
C ILE A 312 -21.65 -13.40 -7.65
N ASP A 313 -22.78 -12.91 -7.18
CA ASP A 313 -23.77 -13.69 -6.41
C ASP A 313 -23.14 -14.50 -5.25
N GLY A 314 -22.14 -13.90 -4.57
CA GLY A 314 -21.42 -14.51 -3.45
C GLY A 314 -20.28 -15.47 -3.87
N ASN A 315 -20.22 -15.91 -5.12
CA ASN A 315 -19.16 -16.78 -5.64
C ASN A 315 -17.91 -15.98 -5.99
N ILE A 316 -16.73 -16.49 -5.60
CA ILE A 316 -15.46 -15.85 -5.94
C ILE A 316 -15.18 -16.07 -7.43
N VAL A 317 -14.97 -14.99 -8.16
CA VAL A 317 -14.56 -15.01 -9.58
C VAL A 317 -13.10 -14.63 -9.77
N SER A 318 -12.51 -13.91 -8.80
CA SER A 318 -11.09 -13.59 -8.80
C SER A 318 -10.59 -13.25 -7.40
N ARG A 319 -9.28 -13.35 -7.22
CA ARG A 319 -8.58 -12.91 -6.01
C ARG A 319 -7.25 -12.27 -6.38
N GLY A 320 -6.97 -11.13 -5.77
CA GLY A 320 -5.71 -10.42 -5.92
C GLY A 320 -5.04 -10.17 -4.57
N THR A 321 -3.75 -9.92 -4.62
CA THR A 321 -2.95 -9.44 -3.50
C THR A 321 -2.22 -8.18 -3.92
N ALA A 322 -2.42 -7.09 -3.19
CA ALA A 322 -1.69 -5.85 -3.39
C ALA A 322 -0.67 -5.63 -2.28
N ILE A 323 0.56 -5.33 -2.65
CA ILE A 323 1.51 -4.64 -1.76
C ILE A 323 1.36 -3.16 -2.06
N VAL A 324 0.93 -2.39 -1.05
CA VAL A 324 0.71 -0.95 -1.21
C VAL A 324 1.71 -0.17 -0.37
N ARG A 325 2.28 0.88 -0.98
CA ARG A 325 3.11 1.84 -0.25
C ARG A 325 2.21 2.66 0.67
N ALA A 326 2.55 2.67 1.95
CA ALA A 326 1.81 3.50 2.90
C ALA A 326 2.05 4.99 2.60
N PRO A 327 1.05 5.86 2.77
CA PRO A 327 1.26 7.29 2.72
C PRO A 327 2.35 7.69 3.72
N LYS A 328 3.20 8.64 3.34
CA LYS A 328 4.22 9.17 4.27
C LYS A 328 3.53 9.71 5.50
N SER A 329 3.89 9.20 6.66
CA SER A 329 3.34 9.61 7.95
C SER A 329 4.44 10.11 8.88
N ALA A 330 4.07 10.87 9.91
CA ALA A 330 4.97 11.28 10.96
C ALA A 330 4.37 10.88 12.32
N PHE A 331 5.17 10.27 13.18
CA PHE A 331 4.80 10.03 14.57
C PHE A 331 5.36 11.15 15.44
N VAL A 332 4.46 11.85 16.10
CA VAL A 332 4.82 13.01 16.92
C VAL A 332 4.48 12.72 18.39
N TYR A 333 5.48 12.85 19.24
CA TYR A 333 5.38 12.62 20.67
C TYR A 333 5.31 13.96 21.41
N PRO A 334 4.20 14.25 22.09
CA PRO A 334 4.05 15.51 22.82
C PRO A 334 4.93 15.54 24.07
N GLY A 335 5.26 16.75 24.50
CA GLY A 335 5.83 17.01 25.81
C GLY A 335 4.80 16.90 26.93
N GLN A 336 5.20 17.30 28.15
CA GLN A 336 4.29 17.37 29.28
C GLN A 336 3.30 18.54 29.15
N GLY A 337 2.14 18.40 29.80
CA GLY A 337 1.04 19.37 29.74
C GLY A 337 -0.28 18.76 29.27
N ILE A 338 -0.24 17.55 28.73
CA ILE A 338 -1.43 16.83 28.24
C ILE A 338 -1.91 15.72 29.19
N GLN A 339 -1.19 15.50 30.30
CA GLN A 339 -1.52 14.46 31.25
C GLN A 339 -2.87 14.71 31.94
N LYS A 340 -3.59 13.63 32.18
CA LYS A 340 -4.84 13.62 32.92
C LYS A 340 -5.06 12.30 33.64
N GLN A 341 -5.83 12.37 34.73
CA GLN A 341 -6.19 11.17 35.48
C GLN A 341 -6.89 10.16 34.58
N GLY A 342 -6.49 8.89 34.69
CA GLY A 342 -7.07 7.78 33.96
C GLY A 342 -6.65 7.67 32.48
N MET A 343 -5.73 8.52 31.99
CA MET A 343 -5.33 8.52 30.58
C MET A 343 -4.88 7.14 30.11
N VAL A 344 -5.42 6.69 28.96
CA VAL A 344 -5.05 5.44 28.25
C VAL A 344 -5.32 4.14 29.04
N LEU A 345 -5.99 4.18 30.19
CA LEU A 345 -6.37 2.98 30.94
C LEU A 345 -7.48 2.18 30.27
N ASP A 346 -8.33 2.80 29.49
CA ASP A 346 -9.31 2.13 28.63
C ASP A 346 -8.65 1.32 27.50
N GLU A 347 -7.56 1.79 26.94
CA GLU A 347 -6.76 1.05 25.97
C GLU A 347 -6.06 -0.16 26.61
N ARG A 348 -5.52 0.00 27.83
CA ARG A 348 -5.00 -1.09 28.64
C ARG A 348 -6.02 -2.21 28.82
N ALA A 349 -7.29 -1.87 29.01
CA ALA A 349 -8.34 -2.86 29.18
C ALA A 349 -8.62 -3.67 27.91
N LYS A 350 -8.43 -3.08 26.73
CA LYS A 350 -8.78 -3.66 25.41
C LYS A 350 -7.61 -4.31 24.69
N SER A 351 -6.36 -3.90 24.97
CA SER A 351 -5.15 -4.36 24.28
C SER A 351 -4.25 -5.14 25.22
N PRO A 352 -4.00 -6.43 24.97
CA PRO A 352 -3.01 -7.22 25.69
C PRO A 352 -1.61 -6.62 25.66
N ALA A 353 -1.16 -6.12 24.49
CA ALA A 353 0.17 -5.50 24.37
C ALA A 353 0.28 -4.21 25.18
N ALA A 354 -0.74 -3.35 25.18
CA ALA A 354 -0.75 -2.17 26.03
C ALA A 354 -0.77 -2.54 27.52
N ARG A 355 -1.51 -3.60 27.90
CA ARG A 355 -1.56 -4.11 29.27
C ARG A 355 -0.20 -4.57 29.76
N GLU A 356 0.52 -5.34 28.96
CA GLU A 356 1.87 -5.79 29.28
C GLU A 356 2.81 -4.62 29.56
N VAL A 357 2.77 -3.57 28.73
CA VAL A 357 3.57 -2.35 28.97
C VAL A 357 3.24 -1.72 30.31
N TRP A 358 1.96 -1.56 30.65
CA TRP A 358 1.55 -1.00 31.93
C TRP A 358 2.00 -1.85 33.12
N GLU A 359 1.93 -3.17 33.02
CA GLU A 359 2.36 -4.10 34.08
C GLU A 359 3.87 -4.05 34.28
N ARG A 360 4.65 -4.03 33.19
CA ARG A 360 6.10 -3.86 33.25
C ARG A 360 6.50 -2.52 33.85
N ALA A 361 5.86 -1.44 33.40
CA ALA A 361 6.11 -0.09 33.94
C ALA A 361 5.78 -0.01 35.42
N ASP A 362 4.65 -0.55 35.86
CA ASP A 362 4.23 -0.55 37.26
C ASP A 362 5.18 -1.37 38.13
N LYS A 363 5.66 -2.52 37.66
CA LYS A 363 6.66 -3.33 38.33
C LYS A 363 7.97 -2.56 38.54
N VAL A 364 8.49 -1.95 37.47
CA VAL A 364 9.77 -1.21 37.52
C VAL A 364 9.67 0.00 38.46
N THR A 365 8.58 0.76 38.36
CA THR A 365 8.41 1.95 39.22
C THR A 365 8.24 1.58 40.68
N ARG A 366 7.61 0.45 41.02
CA ARG A 366 7.55 -0.07 42.40
C ARG A 366 8.92 -0.49 42.93
N GLU A 367 9.65 -1.24 42.12
CA GLU A 367 10.96 -1.83 42.52
C GLU A 367 12.04 -0.74 42.63
N LYS A 368 12.12 0.18 41.69
CA LYS A 368 13.22 1.14 41.61
C LYS A 368 12.89 2.52 42.18
N LEU A 369 11.66 2.98 42.00
CA LEU A 369 11.25 4.33 42.35
C LEU A 369 10.33 4.38 43.61
N GLY A 370 9.88 3.22 44.08
CA GLY A 370 9.10 3.09 45.31
C GLY A 370 7.63 3.48 45.19
N PHE A 371 7.05 3.58 43.96
CA PHE A 371 5.65 3.90 43.76
C PHE A 371 5.03 3.13 42.60
N SER A 372 3.70 3.04 42.56
CA SER A 372 2.93 2.48 41.46
C SER A 372 2.57 3.56 40.46
N ILE A 373 3.12 3.50 39.24
CA ILE A 373 2.72 4.44 38.19
C ILE A 373 1.25 4.22 37.77
N LEU A 374 0.79 2.97 37.82
CA LEU A 374 -0.58 2.64 37.51
C LEU A 374 -1.56 3.28 38.51
N ALA A 375 -1.23 3.24 39.81
CA ALA A 375 -2.03 3.90 40.84
C ALA A 375 -1.97 5.43 40.71
N VAL A 376 -0.81 6.00 40.42
CA VAL A 376 -0.66 7.45 40.19
C VAL A 376 -1.53 7.90 39.04
N VAL A 377 -1.53 7.20 37.90
CA VAL A 377 -2.36 7.57 36.75
C VAL A 377 -3.84 7.36 37.01
N ARG A 378 -4.24 6.25 37.65
CA ARG A 378 -5.64 5.93 37.94
C ARG A 378 -6.27 6.89 38.94
N ASP A 379 -5.58 7.13 40.04
CA ASP A 379 -6.14 7.77 41.23
C ASP A 379 -5.71 9.24 41.39
N ASN A 380 -4.62 9.64 40.74
CA ASN A 380 -3.98 10.95 40.83
C ASN A 380 -3.89 11.45 42.30
N PRO A 381 -3.26 10.69 43.22
CA PRO A 381 -3.24 11.04 44.63
C PRO A 381 -2.57 12.39 44.88
N LYS A 382 -3.01 13.10 45.90
CA LYS A 382 -2.41 14.42 46.28
C LYS A 382 -1.15 14.30 47.09
N GLU A 383 -0.91 13.12 47.68
CA GLU A 383 0.25 12.82 48.47
C GLU A 383 0.69 11.35 48.29
N LEU A 384 1.97 11.12 48.25
CA LEU A 384 2.59 9.80 48.17
C LEU A 384 3.99 9.82 48.83
N THR A 385 4.29 8.82 49.61
CA THR A 385 5.66 8.60 50.10
C THR A 385 6.31 7.46 49.30
N ALA A 386 7.46 7.73 48.69
CA ALA A 386 8.24 6.78 47.90
C ALA A 386 9.73 6.92 48.25
N ASN A 387 10.39 5.78 48.56
CA ASN A 387 11.80 5.72 48.95
C ASN A 387 12.18 6.74 50.04
N GLY A 388 11.28 6.94 51.03
CA GLY A 388 11.50 7.86 52.16
C GLY A 388 11.25 9.33 51.85
N VAL A 389 10.86 9.70 50.66
CA VAL A 389 10.51 11.07 50.24
C VAL A 389 9.01 11.19 50.10
N THR A 390 8.41 12.23 50.72
CA THR A 390 6.97 12.53 50.58
C THR A 390 6.78 13.60 49.54
N TYR A 391 6.00 13.25 48.48
CA TYR A 391 5.60 14.14 47.38
C TYR A 391 4.17 14.63 47.61
N ARG A 392 3.94 15.92 47.35
CA ARG A 392 2.62 16.56 47.53
C ARG A 392 2.32 17.53 46.41
N HIS A 393 1.08 17.49 45.90
CA HIS A 393 0.56 18.50 44.97
C HIS A 393 -0.94 18.68 45.18
N PRO A 394 -1.46 19.92 45.26
CA PRO A 394 -2.87 20.17 45.55
C PRO A 394 -3.85 19.64 44.52
N GLU A 395 -3.42 19.55 43.26
CA GLU A 395 -4.20 19.03 42.13
C GLU A 395 -3.83 17.57 41.74
N GLY A 396 -3.04 16.90 42.60
CA GLY A 396 -2.59 15.51 42.36
C GLY A 396 -1.21 15.42 41.73
N LEU A 397 -0.56 14.27 41.97
CA LEU A 397 0.85 14.03 41.66
C LEU A 397 1.15 14.00 40.16
N LEU A 398 0.16 13.78 39.30
CA LEU A 398 0.34 13.90 37.85
C LEU A 398 0.73 15.34 37.42
N ASN A 399 0.62 16.33 38.30
CA ASN A 399 1.08 17.69 38.05
C ASN A 399 2.51 17.94 38.58
N LEU A 400 3.15 16.96 39.19
CA LEU A 400 4.58 17.02 39.49
C LEU A 400 5.37 16.42 38.34
N THR A 401 6.32 17.19 37.81
CA THR A 401 7.01 16.85 36.53
C THR A 401 7.65 15.46 36.51
N GLN A 402 8.21 14.98 37.64
CA GLN A 402 8.79 13.64 37.72
C GLN A 402 7.75 12.53 37.52
N PHE A 403 6.53 12.66 38.04
CA PHE A 403 5.45 11.69 37.84
C PHE A 403 4.79 11.85 36.47
N THR A 404 4.63 13.10 36.01
CA THR A 404 4.14 13.41 34.67
C THR A 404 4.98 12.71 33.60
N GLN A 405 6.30 12.85 33.69
CA GLN A 405 7.22 12.29 32.68
C GLN A 405 7.17 10.75 32.65
N VAL A 406 7.13 10.09 33.80
CA VAL A 406 7.01 8.63 33.88
C VAL A 406 5.65 8.16 33.30
N ALA A 407 4.58 8.85 33.64
CA ALA A 407 3.26 8.53 33.14
C ALA A 407 3.17 8.65 31.61
N LEU A 408 3.66 9.75 31.03
CA LEU A 408 3.65 9.99 29.60
C LEU A 408 4.60 9.04 28.84
N ALA A 409 5.73 8.66 29.40
CA ALA A 409 6.61 7.64 28.82
C ALA A 409 5.90 6.28 28.77
N THR A 410 5.23 5.88 29.87
CA THR A 410 4.43 4.65 29.89
C THR A 410 3.32 4.66 28.84
N VAL A 411 2.61 5.78 28.71
CA VAL A 411 1.56 5.98 27.70
C VAL A 411 2.12 5.84 26.28
N ALA A 412 3.26 6.47 25.99
CA ALA A 412 3.89 6.40 24.69
C ALA A 412 4.22 4.94 24.28
N PHE A 413 4.79 4.17 25.19
CA PHE A 413 5.05 2.74 24.97
C PHE A 413 3.75 1.93 24.79
N ALA A 414 2.75 2.16 25.63
CA ALA A 414 1.49 1.42 25.58
C ALA A 414 0.73 1.68 24.28
N GLN A 415 0.67 2.93 23.81
CA GLN A 415 0.04 3.27 22.55
C GLN A 415 0.81 2.74 21.35
N THR A 416 2.13 2.81 21.36
CA THR A 416 2.96 2.22 20.29
C THR A 416 2.76 0.70 20.22
N ALA A 417 2.77 0.01 21.36
CA ALA A 417 2.53 -1.43 21.43
C ALA A 417 1.14 -1.82 20.90
N ARG A 418 0.11 -1.04 21.27
CA ARG A 418 -1.25 -1.25 20.77
C ARG A 418 -1.35 -1.05 19.26
N LEU A 419 -0.70 -0.03 18.70
CA LEU A 419 -0.70 0.18 17.25
C LEU A 419 -0.05 -1.00 16.51
N ARG A 420 1.06 -1.53 17.05
CA ARG A 420 1.71 -2.73 16.50
C ARG A 420 0.82 -3.97 16.59
N GLU A 421 0.21 -4.20 17.75
CA GLU A 421 -0.76 -5.30 17.94
C GLU A 421 -1.93 -5.21 16.96
N ALA A 422 -2.44 -4.01 16.70
CA ALA A 422 -3.49 -3.78 15.72
C ALA A 422 -3.04 -3.97 14.26
N GLY A 423 -1.77 -4.26 14.00
CA GLY A 423 -1.19 -4.41 12.67
C GLY A 423 -1.10 -3.10 11.90
N ALA A 424 -1.08 -1.96 12.57
CA ALA A 424 -0.81 -0.69 11.92
C ALA A 424 0.63 -0.69 11.39
N ASP A 425 0.81 -0.16 10.18
CA ASP A 425 2.14 0.17 9.71
C ASP A 425 2.68 1.31 10.57
N ILE A 426 3.79 1.03 11.25
CA ILE A 426 4.43 1.98 12.15
C ILE A 426 5.84 2.35 11.69
N TRP A 427 6.07 2.30 10.38
CA TRP A 427 7.29 2.80 9.75
C TRP A 427 7.04 4.19 9.16
N PRO A 428 6.85 5.25 10.00
CA PRO A 428 6.66 6.59 9.49
C PRO A 428 7.91 7.10 8.79
N ALA A 429 7.72 7.99 7.81
CA ALA A 429 8.82 8.68 7.16
C ALA A 429 9.62 9.55 8.15
N TYR A 430 8.93 10.03 9.19
CA TYR A 430 9.52 10.87 10.23
C TYR A 430 8.96 10.51 11.60
N PHE A 431 9.79 10.68 12.62
CA PHE A 431 9.34 10.71 14.00
C PHE A 431 10.01 11.87 14.72
N ALA A 432 9.28 12.50 15.60
CA ALA A 432 9.73 13.68 16.33
C ALA A 432 9.09 13.75 17.72
N GLY A 433 9.71 14.48 18.61
CA GLY A 433 9.19 14.74 19.94
C GLY A 433 9.60 16.10 20.45
N HIS A 434 8.76 16.70 21.27
CA HIS A 434 9.07 17.95 21.94
C HIS A 434 9.45 17.70 23.41
N SER A 435 10.65 18.11 23.84
CA SER A 435 11.12 17.98 25.23
C SER A 435 11.07 16.52 25.71
N LEU A 436 10.14 16.15 26.61
CA LEU A 436 9.91 14.76 27.02
C LEU A 436 9.55 13.86 25.83
N GLY A 437 8.85 14.39 24.83
CA GLY A 437 8.46 13.66 23.63
C GLY A 437 9.66 13.13 22.84
N GLU A 438 10.79 13.82 22.87
CA GLU A 438 12.03 13.34 22.24
C GLU A 438 12.50 12.01 22.89
N TYR A 439 12.49 11.93 24.21
CA TYR A 439 12.79 10.67 24.92
C TYR A 439 11.79 9.57 24.57
N ASN A 440 10.51 9.92 24.48
CA ASN A 440 9.45 8.98 24.10
C ASN A 440 9.60 8.49 22.67
N ALA A 441 9.98 9.34 21.73
CA ALA A 441 10.25 8.96 20.34
C ALA A 441 11.45 8.00 20.26
N LEU A 442 12.56 8.34 20.89
CA LEU A 442 13.76 7.51 20.91
C LEU A 442 13.55 6.16 21.63
N SER A 443 12.70 6.10 22.64
CA SER A 443 12.46 4.89 23.42
C SER A 443 11.33 4.04 22.87
N SER A 444 10.10 4.56 22.79
CA SER A 444 8.92 3.75 22.44
C SER A 444 8.82 3.41 20.96
N PHE A 445 9.35 4.27 20.09
CA PHE A 445 9.35 4.05 18.64
C PHE A 445 10.68 3.45 18.17
N ALA A 446 11.78 4.17 18.34
CA ALA A 446 13.09 3.76 17.81
C ALA A 446 13.75 2.63 18.61
N GLY A 447 13.25 2.33 19.83
CA GLY A 447 13.78 1.24 20.67
C GLY A 447 15.20 1.45 21.18
N VAL A 448 15.75 2.66 21.10
CA VAL A 448 17.12 2.99 21.52
C VAL A 448 17.27 2.88 23.02
N ILE A 449 16.23 3.25 23.78
CA ILE A 449 16.22 3.19 25.24
C ILE A 449 15.09 2.25 25.67
N PRO A 450 15.39 1.15 26.39
CA PRO A 450 14.36 0.24 26.91
C PRO A 450 13.38 0.94 27.88
N LEU A 451 12.15 0.41 27.96
CA LEU A 451 11.10 0.93 28.84
C LEU A 451 11.59 1.15 30.28
N GLU A 452 12.24 0.15 30.84
CA GLU A 452 12.72 0.15 32.22
C GLU A 452 13.73 1.27 32.50
N THR A 453 14.59 1.51 31.52
CA THR A 453 15.64 2.54 31.62
C THR A 453 15.06 3.94 31.41
N VAL A 454 14.16 4.12 30.45
CA VAL A 454 13.60 5.44 30.21
C VAL A 454 12.72 5.92 31.37
N LEU A 455 11.99 5.03 32.05
CA LEU A 455 11.16 5.41 33.20
C LEU A 455 12.03 5.96 34.36
N GLU A 456 13.15 5.33 34.63
CA GLU A 456 14.13 5.81 35.60
C GLU A 456 14.76 7.13 35.18
N LEU A 457 15.21 7.21 33.93
CA LEU A 457 15.82 8.41 33.36
C LEU A 457 14.89 9.63 33.43
N VAL A 458 13.64 9.50 32.99
CA VAL A 458 12.70 10.62 32.95
C VAL A 458 12.19 11.00 34.34
N PHE A 459 12.16 10.05 35.29
CA PHE A 459 11.90 10.37 36.70
C PHE A 459 12.99 11.27 37.27
N HIS A 460 14.25 10.91 37.10
CA HIS A 460 15.39 11.71 37.58
C HIS A 460 15.48 13.05 36.84
N ARG A 461 15.23 13.06 35.52
CA ARG A 461 15.11 14.31 34.75
C ARG A 461 14.04 15.23 35.34
N GLY A 462 12.86 14.71 35.58
CA GLY A 462 11.75 15.47 36.18
C GLY A 462 12.05 15.95 37.59
N SER A 463 12.69 15.11 38.41
CA SER A 463 13.14 15.47 39.76
C SER A 463 14.16 16.62 39.74
N THR A 464 15.15 16.55 38.85
CA THR A 464 16.12 17.63 38.67
C THR A 464 15.44 18.93 38.26
N MET A 465 14.56 18.87 37.25
CA MET A 465 13.78 20.06 36.84
C MET A 465 12.91 20.64 37.97
N HIS A 466 12.35 19.76 38.79
CA HIS A 466 11.54 20.20 39.93
C HIS A 466 12.37 20.93 41.00
N HIS A 467 13.57 20.42 41.33
CA HIS A 467 14.44 20.96 42.36
C HIS A 467 15.21 22.22 41.96
N LEU A 468 15.40 22.44 40.66
CA LEU A 468 16.06 23.65 40.14
C LEU A 468 15.24 24.91 40.40
N ILE A 469 13.94 24.80 40.63
CA ILE A 469 13.06 25.93 40.81
C ILE A 469 12.76 26.12 42.31
N PRO A 470 13.10 27.27 42.90
CA PRO A 470 12.78 27.59 44.31
C PRO A 470 11.27 27.52 44.56
N ARG A 471 10.89 26.92 45.69
CA ARG A 471 9.50 26.76 46.11
C ARG A 471 9.34 27.18 47.58
N ASP A 472 8.18 27.72 47.89
CA ASP A 472 7.79 28.02 49.26
C ASP A 472 7.42 26.72 50.03
N GLU A 473 7.17 26.85 51.34
CA GLU A 473 6.76 25.75 52.22
C GLU A 473 5.47 25.06 51.78
N LYS A 474 4.67 25.67 50.92
CA LYS A 474 3.45 25.14 50.33
C LYS A 474 3.69 24.54 48.93
N GLY A 475 4.95 24.48 48.48
CA GLY A 475 5.33 23.95 47.17
C GLY A 475 5.06 24.89 45.99
N ARG A 476 4.71 26.16 46.22
CA ARG A 476 4.43 27.13 45.17
C ARG A 476 5.71 27.82 44.72
N SER A 477 5.78 28.15 43.44
CA SER A 477 6.90 28.87 42.82
C SER A 477 6.40 30.17 42.16
N ASN A 478 7.24 31.20 42.22
CA ASN A 478 7.01 32.44 41.47
C ASN A 478 7.40 32.31 39.99
N TYR A 479 8.07 31.21 39.61
CA TYR A 479 8.45 30.94 38.21
C TYR A 479 7.38 30.13 37.52
N ARG A 480 7.07 30.51 36.27
CA ARG A 480 6.13 29.79 35.40
C ARG A 480 6.66 29.74 33.98
N MET A 481 6.31 28.71 33.26
CA MET A 481 6.49 28.65 31.81
C MET A 481 5.14 28.86 31.12
N GLY A 482 5.13 29.65 30.05
CA GLY A 482 3.98 29.85 29.19
C GLY A 482 4.35 29.57 27.73
N ALA A 483 3.42 29.01 26.98
CA ALA A 483 3.55 28.88 25.54
C ALA A 483 2.79 30.03 24.86
N LEU A 484 3.49 30.81 24.07
CA LEU A 484 2.89 31.88 23.28
C LEU A 484 2.47 31.37 21.92
N ARG A 485 1.38 31.90 21.40
CA ARG A 485 0.93 31.69 20.02
C ARG A 485 0.90 33.08 19.33
N PRO A 486 2.03 33.52 18.77
CA PRO A 486 2.20 34.89 18.27
C PRO A 486 1.15 35.28 17.23
N ASN A 487 0.76 34.37 16.38
CA ASN A 487 -0.26 34.56 15.35
C ASN A 487 -1.65 34.95 15.91
N GLN A 488 -1.94 34.60 17.17
CA GLN A 488 -3.24 34.96 17.79
C GLN A 488 -3.34 36.42 18.21
N PHE A 489 -2.22 37.11 18.31
CA PHE A 489 -2.18 38.55 18.63
C PHE A 489 -1.42 39.38 17.59
N GLY A 490 -1.32 38.85 16.37
CA GLY A 490 -0.85 39.59 15.20
C GLY A 490 0.65 39.90 15.18
N VAL A 491 1.46 39.09 15.91
CA VAL A 491 2.92 39.19 15.93
C VAL A 491 3.50 38.06 15.11
N GLY A 492 4.40 38.37 14.19
CA GLY A 492 5.21 37.35 13.47
C GLY A 492 6.29 36.75 14.37
N ASP A 493 6.82 35.59 14.01
CA ASP A 493 7.82 34.89 14.81
C ASP A 493 9.05 35.75 15.10
N ASP A 494 9.48 36.59 14.16
CA ASP A 494 10.61 37.52 14.32
C ASP A 494 10.35 38.62 15.33
N GLY A 495 9.08 39.01 15.54
CA GLY A 495 8.67 40.05 16.46
C GLY A 495 8.42 39.59 17.90
N VAL A 496 8.45 38.26 18.16
CA VAL A 496 8.06 37.72 19.48
C VAL A 496 8.99 38.19 20.59
N ARG A 497 10.28 38.26 20.35
CA ARG A 497 11.26 38.70 21.35
C ARG A 497 10.99 40.13 21.77
N GLU A 498 10.85 41.05 20.81
CA GLU A 498 10.54 42.47 21.07
C GLU A 498 9.23 42.63 21.80
N TYR A 499 8.21 41.86 21.42
CA TYR A 499 6.92 41.83 22.10
C TYR A 499 7.05 41.46 23.58
N VAL A 500 7.74 40.35 23.90
CA VAL A 500 7.94 39.87 25.29
C VAL A 500 8.75 40.87 26.10
N GLU A 501 9.80 41.45 25.52
CA GLU A 501 10.60 42.49 26.16
C GLU A 501 9.77 43.75 26.46
N SER A 502 8.88 44.15 25.55
CA SER A 502 7.98 45.26 25.74
C SER A 502 6.98 45.03 26.90
N VAL A 503 6.41 43.80 26.96
CA VAL A 503 5.51 43.38 28.04
C VAL A 503 6.25 43.32 29.37
N SER A 504 7.47 42.79 29.41
CA SER A 504 8.32 42.76 30.61
C SER A 504 8.58 44.18 31.14
N LYS A 505 8.93 45.08 30.25
CA LYS A 505 9.17 46.50 30.59
C LYS A 505 7.89 47.21 31.08
N ALA A 506 6.76 46.93 30.44
CA ALA A 506 5.47 47.57 30.79
C ALA A 506 4.92 47.05 32.12
N SER A 507 5.09 45.77 32.43
CA SER A 507 4.59 45.14 33.65
C SER A 507 5.55 45.25 34.84
N GLY A 508 6.84 45.49 34.58
CA GLY A 508 7.88 45.41 35.62
C GLY A 508 8.23 43.99 36.06
N GLU A 509 7.68 42.97 35.34
CA GLU A 509 7.91 41.56 35.65
C GLU A 509 9.06 41.00 34.78
N PHE A 510 9.81 40.07 35.34
CA PHE A 510 10.85 39.38 34.60
C PHE A 510 10.24 38.36 33.63
N LEU A 511 10.35 38.64 32.34
CA LEU A 511 9.97 37.72 31.27
C LEU A 511 11.18 37.44 30.38
N GLN A 512 11.35 36.17 30.02
CA GLN A 512 12.46 35.72 29.16
C GLN A 512 11.96 34.65 28.17
N ILE A 513 12.43 34.73 26.96
CA ILE A 513 12.25 33.69 25.92
C ILE A 513 13.45 32.76 25.94
#